data_3a7c279bc27296b75f7878319dfc923f
#
_entry.id   3a7c279bc27296b75f7878319dfc923f
#
_cell.length_a   1.000
_cell.length_b   1.000
_cell.length_c   1.000
_cell.angle_alpha   90.00
_cell.angle_beta   90.00
_cell.angle_gamma   90.00
#
_symmetry.space_group_name_H-M   'P 1'
#
loop_
_entity.id
_entity.type
_entity.pdbx_description
1 polymer ?
#
loop_
_entity_poly.entity_id
_entity_poly.type
_entity_poly.pdbx_seq_one_letter_code
_entity_poly.pdbx_strand_id
1 'polypeptide(L)'
;MNKNYSKMLLNGLPNKEGMTVQDIPLIINTVDTSYPLAFIDYEEDSVLGINYTVEDGTERFVVLNKKYVIDIEVLYEQDINILTDYKEEEPDVMYH
;
A
#
# COMPACT_ATOMS: atom_id res chain seq x y z
N MET A 1 12.76 -0.75 -19.44
CA MET A 1 12.69 -2.01 -18.71
C MET A 1 11.60 -1.98 -17.67
N ASN A 2 10.78 -2.98 -17.65
CA ASN A 2 9.62 -3.03 -16.75
C ASN A 2 9.99 -3.68 -15.43
N LYS A 3 9.55 -3.06 -14.35
CA LYS A 3 9.73 -3.61 -13.02
C LYS A 3 8.55 -4.49 -12.68
N ASN A 4 8.83 -5.59 -12.00
CA ASN A 4 7.77 -6.42 -11.45
C ASN A 4 7.79 -6.24 -9.95
N TYR A 5 6.95 -5.33 -9.46
CA TYR A 5 6.93 -4.97 -8.05
C TYR A 5 6.49 -6.13 -7.17
N SER A 6 5.52 -6.92 -7.65
CA SER A 6 5.05 -8.07 -6.89
C SER A 6 6.19 -9.04 -6.61
N LYS A 7 6.97 -9.35 -7.64
CA LYS A 7 8.07 -10.28 -7.50
C LYS A 7 9.17 -9.72 -6.61
N MET A 8 9.46 -8.43 -6.77
CA MET A 8 10.49 -7.78 -5.97
C MET A 8 10.11 -7.78 -4.49
N LEU A 9 8.86 -7.51 -4.20
CA LEU A 9 8.39 -7.47 -2.83
C LEU A 9 8.45 -8.85 -2.19
N LEU A 10 7.97 -9.87 -2.89
CA LEU A 10 7.98 -11.21 -2.35
C LEU A 10 9.38 -11.73 -2.12
N ASN A 11 10.33 -11.36 -3.01
CA ASN A 11 11.71 -11.81 -2.86
C ASN A 11 12.45 -11.06 -1.76
N GLY A 12 12.02 -9.84 -1.47
CA GLY A 12 12.74 -9.00 -0.52
C GLY A 12 12.28 -9.11 0.91
N LEU A 13 11.17 -9.80 1.18
CA LEU A 13 10.63 -9.88 2.53
C LEU A 13 11.04 -11.17 3.21
N PRO A 14 11.36 -11.11 4.50
CA PRO A 14 11.56 -12.32 5.28
C PRO A 14 10.23 -13.00 5.56
N ASN A 15 10.25 -14.29 5.86
CA ASN A 15 9.06 -15.05 6.26
C ASN A 15 7.91 -14.91 5.29
N LYS A 16 8.21 -15.05 4.01
CA LYS A 16 7.22 -14.87 2.96
C LYS A 16 6.48 -16.14 2.58
N GLU A 17 6.71 -17.21 3.30
CA GLU A 17 6.07 -18.49 2.99
C GLU A 17 4.57 -18.36 3.13
N GLY A 18 3.85 -18.78 2.11
CA GLY A 18 2.40 -18.71 2.12
C GLY A 18 1.81 -17.33 1.90
N MET A 19 2.68 -16.33 1.74
CA MET A 19 2.22 -14.95 1.56
C MET A 19 2.12 -14.61 0.08
N THR A 20 1.05 -13.90 -0.28
CA THR A 20 0.92 -13.35 -1.62
C THR A 20 1.12 -11.85 -1.57
N VAL A 21 1.38 -11.25 -2.73
CA VAL A 21 1.59 -9.81 -2.77
C VAL A 21 0.35 -9.06 -2.29
N GLN A 22 -0.82 -9.65 -2.44
CA GLN A 22 -2.07 -9.02 -2.02
C GLN A 22 -2.20 -8.91 -0.51
N ASP A 23 -1.34 -9.60 0.23
CA ASP A 23 -1.35 -9.55 1.69
C ASP A 23 -0.35 -8.52 2.25
N ILE A 24 0.43 -7.87 1.40
CA ILE A 24 1.49 -6.98 1.83
C ILE A 24 1.00 -5.54 1.83
N PRO A 25 0.88 -4.91 3.00
CA PRO A 25 0.45 -3.50 3.05
C PRO A 25 1.58 -2.58 2.63
N LEU A 26 1.25 -1.61 1.80
CA LEU A 26 2.24 -0.76 1.14
C LEU A 26 1.86 0.71 1.23
N ILE A 27 2.88 1.54 1.05
CA ILE A 27 2.69 2.93 0.66
C ILE A 27 3.23 3.03 -0.76
N ILE A 28 2.38 3.44 -1.68
CA ILE A 28 2.79 3.58 -3.08
C ILE A 28 2.87 5.07 -3.39
N ASN A 29 4.07 5.53 -3.70
CA ASN A 29 4.31 6.95 -3.97
C ASN A 29 4.38 7.17 -5.47
N THR A 30 3.57 8.10 -5.96
CA THR A 30 3.57 8.46 -7.38
C THR A 30 3.95 9.92 -7.52
N VAL A 31 4.12 10.34 -8.76
CA VAL A 31 4.49 11.74 -9.04
C VAL A 31 3.43 12.73 -8.56
N ASP A 32 2.18 12.29 -8.45
CA ASP A 32 1.07 13.17 -8.08
C ASP A 32 0.62 13.01 -6.64
N THR A 33 0.69 11.80 -6.10
CA THR A 33 0.15 11.54 -4.77
C THR A 33 0.73 10.27 -4.19
N SER A 34 0.40 10.00 -2.93
CA SER A 34 0.77 8.76 -2.26
C SER A 34 -0.48 8.00 -1.87
N TYR A 35 -0.38 6.69 -1.90
CA TYR A 35 -1.49 5.79 -1.55
C TYR A 35 -1.07 4.98 -0.32
N PRO A 36 -1.43 5.41 0.88
CA PRO A 36 -1.10 4.65 2.09
C PRO A 36 -2.07 3.48 2.26
N LEU A 37 -1.58 2.43 2.92
CA LEU A 37 -2.35 1.21 3.14
C LEU A 37 -2.89 0.67 1.82
N ALA A 38 -2.01 0.59 0.84
CA ALA A 38 -2.35 0.08 -0.48
C ALA A 38 -1.88 -1.37 -0.61
N PHE A 39 -2.59 -2.12 -1.43
CA PHE A 39 -2.24 -3.50 -1.73
C PHE A 39 -2.27 -3.71 -3.23
N ILE A 40 -1.27 -4.42 -3.74
CA ILE A 40 -1.24 -4.72 -5.17
C ILE A 40 -2.23 -5.86 -5.45
N ASP A 41 -3.20 -5.57 -6.29
CA ASP A 41 -4.19 -6.56 -6.67
C ASP A 41 -3.88 -7.16 -8.03
N TYR A 42 -3.19 -6.42 -8.87
CA TYR A 42 -3.01 -6.76 -10.27
C TYR A 42 -1.78 -6.05 -10.82
N GLU A 43 -0.98 -6.76 -11.59
CA GLU A 43 0.22 -6.16 -12.15
C GLU A 43 0.51 -6.70 -13.54
N GLU A 44 0.79 -5.79 -14.47
CA GLU A 44 1.27 -6.11 -15.79
C GLU A 44 2.52 -5.29 -16.07
N ASP A 45 3.07 -5.43 -17.26
CA ASP A 45 4.33 -4.77 -17.60
C ASP A 45 4.29 -3.27 -17.39
N SER A 46 3.20 -2.63 -17.74
CA SER A 46 3.13 -1.18 -17.70
C SER A 46 2.12 -0.63 -16.69
N VAL A 47 1.33 -1.50 -16.07
CA VAL A 47 0.28 -1.02 -15.17
C VAL A 47 0.30 -1.78 -13.85
N LEU A 48 -0.20 -1.10 -12.83
CA LEU A 48 -0.26 -1.62 -11.48
C LEU A 48 -1.64 -1.31 -10.92
N GLY A 49 -2.43 -2.35 -10.67
CA GLY A 49 -3.74 -2.18 -10.07
C GLY A 49 -3.64 -2.34 -8.58
N ILE A 50 -4.11 -1.35 -7.85
CA ILE A 50 -4.01 -1.37 -6.40
C ILE A 50 -5.35 -1.10 -5.75
N ASN A 51 -5.52 -1.66 -4.57
CA ASN A 51 -6.63 -1.33 -3.67
C ASN A 51 -6.07 -0.47 -2.56
N TYR A 52 -6.79 0.56 -2.20
CA TYR A 52 -6.37 1.42 -1.10
C TYR A 52 -7.60 1.93 -0.37
N THR A 53 -7.39 2.42 0.85
CA THR A 53 -8.48 2.87 1.68
C THR A 53 -8.38 4.38 1.87
N VAL A 54 -9.48 5.08 1.61
CA VAL A 54 -9.52 6.53 1.84
C VAL A 54 -9.95 6.80 3.27
N GLU A 55 -9.92 8.08 3.65
CA GLU A 55 -10.11 8.49 5.04
C GLU A 55 -11.41 8.02 5.66
N ASP A 56 -12.47 7.93 4.89
CA ASP A 56 -13.76 7.52 5.41
C ASP A 56 -13.91 6.00 5.55
N GLY A 57 -12.85 5.27 5.25
CA GLY A 57 -12.87 3.81 5.33
C GLY A 57 -13.32 3.13 4.06
N THR A 58 -13.67 3.89 3.04
CA THR A 58 -14.07 3.32 1.76
C THR A 58 -12.87 2.78 1.01
N GLU A 59 -13.00 1.59 0.47
CA GLU A 59 -11.95 1.01 -0.36
C GLU A 59 -12.14 1.44 -1.80
N ARG A 60 -11.03 1.70 -2.44
CA ARG A 60 -11.02 2.11 -3.84
C ARG A 60 -9.98 1.34 -4.60
N PHE A 61 -10.25 1.15 -5.88
CA PHE A 61 -9.34 0.48 -6.78
C PHE A 61 -8.89 1.47 -7.84
N VAL A 62 -7.58 1.53 -8.09
CA VAL A 62 -7.04 2.41 -9.13
C VAL A 62 -6.01 1.63 -9.93
N VAL A 63 -5.95 1.91 -11.22
CA VAL A 63 -4.93 1.34 -12.10
C VAL A 63 -3.93 2.43 -12.41
N LEU A 64 -2.70 2.22 -12.00
CA LEU A 64 -1.62 3.19 -12.16
C LEU A 64 -0.73 2.79 -13.33
N ASN A 65 -0.26 3.79 -14.06
CA ASN A 65 0.79 3.55 -15.03
C ASN A 65 2.10 3.52 -14.26
N LYS A 66 2.85 2.43 -14.39
CA LYS A 66 4.09 2.23 -13.63
C LYS A 66 5.09 3.37 -13.80
N LYS A 67 5.05 4.05 -14.92
CA LYS A 67 6.01 5.13 -15.14
C LYS A 67 5.82 6.30 -14.18
N TYR A 68 4.65 6.38 -13.54
CA TYR A 68 4.38 7.43 -12.57
C TYR A 68 4.66 7.00 -11.14
N VAL A 69 5.00 5.75 -10.93
CA VAL A 69 5.35 5.26 -9.59
C VAL A 69 6.80 5.61 -9.29
N ILE A 70 7.01 6.34 -8.20
CA ILE A 70 8.35 6.74 -7.78
C ILE A 70 8.99 5.62 -6.97
N ASP A 71 8.29 5.16 -5.94
CA ASP A 71 8.75 4.06 -5.11
C ASP A 71 7.58 3.42 -4.39
N ILE A 72 7.87 2.27 -3.78
CA ILE A 72 6.89 1.53 -2.99
C ILE A 72 7.57 1.17 -1.68
N GLU A 73 6.92 1.51 -0.57
CA GLU A 73 7.43 1.21 0.76
C GLU A 73 6.56 0.13 1.39
N VAL A 74 7.20 -0.81 2.06
CA VAL A 74 6.48 -1.87 2.78
C VAL A 74 6.17 -1.38 4.19
N LEU A 75 4.92 -1.52 4.59
CA LEU A 75 4.52 -1.17 5.93
C LEU A 75 4.68 -2.39 6.83
N TYR A 76 5.33 -2.19 7.97
CA TYR A 76 5.46 -3.22 8.97
C TYR A 76 4.34 -3.06 10.00
N GLU A 77 4.13 -4.08 10.80
CA GLU A 77 3.04 -4.09 11.76
C GLU A 77 3.00 -2.83 12.60
N GLN A 78 4.14 -2.39 13.08
CA GLN A 78 4.18 -1.18 13.92
C GLN A 78 3.77 0.06 13.16
N ASP A 79 4.10 0.13 11.88
CA ASP A 79 3.71 1.28 11.06
C ASP A 79 2.21 1.32 10.86
N ILE A 80 1.62 0.17 10.66
CA ILE A 80 0.17 0.06 10.50
C ILE A 80 -0.53 0.48 11.78
N ASN A 81 -0.02 0.05 12.91
CA ASN A 81 -0.58 0.41 14.20
C ASN A 81 -0.54 1.92 14.44
N ILE A 82 0.55 2.55 14.07
CA ILE A 82 0.68 4.00 14.21
C ILE A 82 -0.38 4.71 13.38
N LEU A 83 -0.56 4.29 12.13
CA LEU A 83 -1.55 4.92 11.27
C LEU A 83 -2.97 4.71 11.78
N THR A 84 -3.25 3.51 12.26
CA THR A 84 -4.56 3.18 12.77
C THR A 84 -4.85 3.95 14.06
N ASP A 85 -3.89 3.97 14.96
CA ASP A 85 -4.04 4.67 16.24
C ASP A 85 -4.27 6.15 16.04
N TYR A 86 -3.58 6.73 15.08
CA TYR A 86 -3.75 8.14 14.80
C TYR A 86 -5.18 8.44 14.39
N LYS A 87 -5.75 7.61 13.56
CA LYS A 87 -7.13 7.80 13.12
C LYS A 87 -8.13 7.61 14.24
N GLU A 88 -7.86 6.68 15.13
CA GLU A 88 -8.75 6.38 16.24
C GLU A 88 -8.68 7.44 17.32
N GLU A 89 -7.53 8.04 17.46
CA GLU A 89 -7.34 9.06 18.52
C GLU A 89 -8.16 10.31 18.26
N GLU A 90 -8.39 10.64 17.03
CA GLU A 90 -9.12 11.85 16.71
C GLU A 90 -10.47 11.96 17.41
N PRO A 91 -11.34 10.95 17.32
CA PRO A 91 -12.60 11.03 18.03
C PRO A 91 -12.40 11.01 19.55
N ASP A 92 -11.40 10.31 20.02
CA ASP A 92 -11.13 10.24 21.46
C ASP A 92 -10.75 11.59 22.02
N VAL A 93 -9.95 12.31 21.30
CA VAL A 93 -9.49 13.62 21.74
C VAL A 93 -10.65 14.59 21.90
N MET A 94 -11.66 14.43 21.09
CA MET A 94 -12.75 15.37 21.03
C MET A 94 -13.67 15.36 22.25
N TYR A 95 -13.67 14.28 22.99
CA TYR A 95 -14.57 14.22 24.14
C TYR A 95 -13.86 14.37 25.46
N HIS A 96 -12.63 14.71 25.41
CA HIS A 96 -11.89 15.01 26.61
C HIS A 96 -12.01 16.50 26.98
#